data_16e869fed2b8f52ffff5eaf9b633b5ea
#
_entry.id   16e869fed2b8f52ffff5eaf9b633b5ea
#
_cell.length_a   1.000
_cell.length_b   1.000
_cell.length_c   1.000
_cell.angle_alpha   90.00
_cell.angle_beta   90.00
_cell.angle_gamma   90.00
#
_symmetry.space_group_name_H-M   'P 1'
#
loop_
_entity.id
_entity.type
_entity.pdbx_description
1 polymer ?
#
loop_
_entity_poly.entity_id
_entity_poly.type
_entity_poly.pdbx_seq_one_letter_code
_entity_poly.pdbx_strand_id
1 'polypeptide(L)'
;TRTCLLDAVMALLSSNVNRDKIRDTIIALMPPTGDTQMLVARKALSHFGLGLESATSAYDNKKGGIAYQLLQERQCQLILRIKLTTKSKRETSHFVAWDGKMIHDQPTSSMVSDINDRKTVKRSREVFSKLYRKFEDWQITRVYRIVEEQQVNVQ
;
A
#
# COMPACT_ATOMS: atom_id res chain seq x y z
N THR A 1 16.56 -7.33 3.74
CA THR A 1 15.94 -6.17 4.39
C THR A 1 14.63 -5.84 3.71
N ARG A 2 13.55 -6.02 4.45
CA ARG A 2 12.22 -5.78 3.92
C ARG A 2 11.83 -4.33 4.16
N THR A 3 11.93 -3.50 3.13
CA THR A 3 11.59 -2.08 3.19
C THR A 3 10.30 -1.75 2.41
N CYS A 4 9.54 -2.77 1.99
CA CYS A 4 8.39 -2.55 1.10
C CYS A 4 7.32 -1.64 1.72
N LEU A 5 7.02 -1.78 3.01
CA LEU A 5 6.06 -0.90 3.68
C LEU A 5 6.60 0.53 3.81
N LEU A 6 7.88 0.69 4.16
CA LEU A 6 8.53 1.99 4.19
C LEU A 6 8.44 2.66 2.82
N ASP A 7 8.77 1.95 1.76
CA ASP A 7 8.73 2.46 0.39
C ASP A 7 7.31 2.88 -0.02
N ALA A 8 6.30 2.09 0.35
CA ALA A 8 4.90 2.41 0.10
C ALA A 8 4.45 3.69 0.83
N VAL A 9 4.80 3.81 2.11
CA VAL A 9 4.50 5.01 2.90
C VAL A 9 5.18 6.24 2.29
N MET A 10 6.45 6.13 1.92
CA MET A 10 7.21 7.24 1.32
C MET A 10 6.62 7.66 -0.02
N ALA A 11 6.13 6.74 -0.82
CA ALA A 11 5.47 7.05 -2.10
C ALA A 11 4.22 7.91 -1.89
N LEU A 12 3.42 7.60 -0.87
CA LEU A 12 2.20 8.37 -0.57
C LEU A 12 2.47 9.70 0.12
N LEU A 13 3.60 9.85 0.78
CA LEU A 13 3.98 11.08 1.49
C LEU A 13 4.90 11.99 0.66
N SER A 14 4.96 11.82 -0.65
CA SER A 14 5.90 12.53 -1.51
C SER A 14 5.85 14.06 -1.39
N SER A 15 4.69 14.62 -1.07
CA SER A 15 4.49 16.08 -0.87
C SER A 15 4.42 16.50 0.60
N ASN A 16 4.56 15.58 1.55
CA ASN A 16 4.50 15.90 2.97
C ASN A 16 5.81 16.53 3.44
N VAL A 17 5.71 17.65 4.18
CA VAL A 17 6.88 18.38 4.69
C VAL A 17 7.72 17.57 5.69
N ASN A 18 7.10 16.60 6.36
CA ASN A 18 7.77 15.73 7.34
C ASN A 18 8.25 14.40 6.76
N ARG A 19 8.16 14.23 5.44
CA ARG A 19 8.47 12.98 4.76
C ARG A 19 9.80 12.37 5.17
N ASP A 20 10.86 13.17 5.12
CA ASP A 20 12.21 12.69 5.44
C ASP A 20 12.36 12.35 6.93
N LYS A 21 11.74 13.12 7.81
CA LYS A 21 11.72 12.86 9.26
C LYS A 21 10.96 11.59 9.58
N ILE A 22 9.84 11.35 8.89
CA ILE A 22 9.04 10.12 9.03
C ILE A 22 9.87 8.92 8.59
N ARG A 23 10.53 9.02 7.44
CA ARG A 23 11.44 7.97 6.94
C ARG A 23 12.51 7.62 7.97
N ASP A 24 13.21 8.64 8.48
CA ASP A 24 14.31 8.44 9.42
C ASP A 24 13.80 7.83 10.74
N THR A 25 12.61 8.21 11.18
CA THR A 25 11.97 7.63 12.37
C THR A 25 11.61 6.16 12.15
N ILE A 26 11.05 5.81 10.99
CA ILE A 26 10.75 4.42 10.66
C ILE A 26 12.03 3.59 10.66
N ILE A 27 13.08 4.08 10.00
CA ILE A 27 14.37 3.38 9.93
C ILE A 27 14.96 3.17 11.31
N ALA A 28 14.92 4.20 12.16
CA ALA A 28 15.44 4.14 13.53
C ALA A 28 14.69 3.13 14.41
N LEU A 29 13.40 2.95 14.18
CA LEU A 29 12.56 2.03 14.95
C LEU A 29 12.52 0.61 14.37
N MET A 30 13.02 0.39 13.14
CA MET A 30 13.00 -0.92 12.52
C MET A 30 13.89 -1.91 13.26
N PRO A 31 13.35 -3.06 13.69
CA PRO A 31 14.18 -4.10 14.29
C PRO A 31 15.04 -4.78 13.22
N PRO A 32 16.17 -5.40 13.60
CA PRO A 32 17.03 -6.14 12.67
C PRO A 32 16.32 -7.28 11.95
N THR A 33 15.25 -7.81 12.54
CA THR A 33 14.42 -8.89 11.99
C THR A 33 13.01 -8.36 11.70
N GLY A 34 12.63 -8.32 10.45
CA GLY A 34 11.67 -7.46 9.83
C GLY A 34 10.16 -7.72 9.95
N ASP A 35 9.63 -8.45 10.95
CA ASP A 35 8.20 -8.80 10.95
C ASP A 35 7.25 -7.79 11.62
N THR A 36 7.78 -6.68 12.13
CA THR A 36 6.98 -5.66 12.85
C THR A 36 6.82 -4.34 12.09
N GLN A 37 6.92 -4.38 10.76
CA GLN A 37 6.90 -3.18 9.92
C GLN A 37 5.63 -2.33 10.14
N MET A 38 4.46 -2.96 10.24
CA MET A 38 3.20 -2.23 10.44
C MET A 38 3.18 -1.47 11.76
N LEU A 39 3.63 -2.10 12.85
CA LEU A 39 3.70 -1.46 14.17
C LEU A 39 4.68 -0.29 14.17
N VAL A 40 5.84 -0.49 13.56
CA VAL A 40 6.89 0.54 13.44
C VAL A 40 6.38 1.72 12.62
N ALA A 41 5.74 1.47 11.49
CA ALA A 41 5.18 2.51 10.65
C ALA A 41 4.11 3.32 11.41
N ARG A 42 3.22 2.64 12.14
CA ARG A 42 2.19 3.30 12.96
C ARG A 42 2.79 4.18 14.04
N LYS A 43 3.81 3.70 14.74
CA LYS A 43 4.52 4.50 15.76
C LYS A 43 5.16 5.74 15.17
N ALA A 44 5.88 5.59 14.06
CA ALA A 44 6.55 6.70 13.41
C ALA A 44 5.54 7.74 12.90
N LEU A 45 4.48 7.32 12.25
CA LEU A 45 3.43 8.22 11.76
C LEU A 45 2.74 8.95 12.91
N SER A 46 2.50 8.28 14.03
CA SER A 46 1.88 8.86 15.22
C SER A 46 2.67 10.05 15.76
N HIS A 47 4.00 10.03 15.70
CA HIS A 47 4.84 11.16 16.09
C HIS A 47 4.57 12.44 15.27
N PHE A 48 3.98 12.29 14.10
CA PHE A 48 3.69 13.40 13.18
C PHE A 48 2.18 13.65 13.01
N GLY A 49 1.37 13.12 13.92
CA GLY A 49 -0.08 13.29 13.89
C GLY A 49 -0.77 12.49 12.78
N LEU A 50 -0.13 11.43 12.30
CA LEU A 50 -0.66 10.57 11.24
C LEU A 50 -0.88 9.15 11.77
N GLY A 51 -1.80 8.42 11.13
CA GLY A 51 -2.09 7.04 11.45
C GLY A 51 -2.32 6.19 10.20
N LEU A 52 -2.32 4.89 10.38
CA LEU A 52 -2.70 3.93 9.35
C LEU A 52 -4.04 3.31 9.74
N GLU A 53 -5.05 3.58 8.94
CA GLU A 53 -6.40 3.03 9.11
C GLU A 53 -6.63 1.89 8.15
N SER A 54 -7.17 0.78 8.64
CA SER A 54 -7.60 -0.32 7.77
C SER A 54 -8.86 0.08 7.02
N ALA A 55 -8.83 -0.04 5.70
CA ALA A 55 -9.99 0.17 4.82
C ALA A 55 -10.40 -1.12 4.12
N THR A 56 -9.90 -2.27 4.58
CA THR A 56 -10.10 -3.57 3.92
C THR A 56 -11.57 -3.92 3.77
N SER A 57 -12.38 -3.66 4.79
CA SER A 57 -13.81 -4.00 4.78
C SER A 57 -14.60 -3.28 3.68
N ALA A 58 -14.14 -2.11 3.23
CA ALA A 58 -14.77 -1.37 2.13
C ALA A 58 -14.64 -2.09 0.78
N TYR A 59 -13.71 -3.02 0.67
CA TYR A 59 -13.37 -3.72 -0.56
C TYR A 59 -13.68 -5.22 -0.52
N ASP A 60 -14.05 -5.75 0.64
CA ASP A 60 -14.28 -7.19 0.79
C ASP A 60 -15.58 -7.64 0.09
N ASN A 61 -15.52 -8.84 -0.50
CA ASN A 61 -16.68 -9.56 -1.06
C ASN A 61 -17.45 -8.85 -2.17
N LYS A 62 -16.87 -7.84 -2.82
CA LYS A 62 -17.51 -7.18 -3.94
C LYS A 62 -17.09 -7.80 -5.28
N LYS A 63 -17.99 -7.72 -6.25
CA LYS A 63 -17.77 -8.26 -7.60
C LYS A 63 -16.50 -7.71 -8.23
N GLY A 64 -15.65 -8.59 -8.76
CA GLY A 64 -14.39 -8.22 -9.39
C GLY A 64 -13.19 -8.14 -8.45
N GLY A 65 -13.42 -8.22 -7.15
CA GLY A 65 -12.37 -8.19 -6.13
C GLY A 65 -11.78 -6.80 -5.90
N ILE A 66 -10.83 -6.74 -4.97
CA ILE A 66 -10.23 -5.47 -4.51
C ILE A 66 -9.55 -4.71 -5.66
N ALA A 67 -8.80 -5.40 -6.50
CA ALA A 67 -8.11 -4.75 -7.62
C ALA A 67 -9.07 -4.01 -8.57
N TYR A 68 -10.25 -4.58 -8.80
CA TYR A 68 -11.29 -3.94 -9.61
C TYR A 68 -11.84 -2.69 -8.93
N GLN A 69 -12.08 -2.75 -7.64
CA GLN A 69 -12.69 -1.65 -6.89
C GLN A 69 -11.75 -0.46 -6.70
N LEU A 70 -10.46 -0.71 -6.53
CA LEU A 70 -9.45 0.34 -6.41
C LEU A 70 -9.48 1.32 -7.58
N LEU A 71 -9.83 0.82 -8.74
CA LEU A 71 -9.85 1.62 -9.97
C LEU A 71 -11.07 2.51 -10.11
N GLN A 72 -12.10 2.23 -9.34
CA GLN A 72 -13.29 3.05 -9.33
C GLN A 72 -13.18 4.23 -8.36
N GLU A 73 -12.22 4.17 -7.44
CA GLU A 73 -11.96 5.26 -6.49
C GLU A 73 -10.82 6.14 -6.99
N ARG A 74 -11.18 7.28 -7.54
CA ARG A 74 -10.22 8.30 -7.96
C ARG A 74 -9.64 9.01 -6.74
N GLN A 75 -8.39 9.42 -6.85
CA GLN A 75 -7.69 10.22 -5.84
C GLN A 75 -7.55 9.53 -4.48
N CYS A 76 -7.76 8.23 -4.44
CA CYS A 76 -7.58 7.45 -3.25
C CYS A 76 -6.11 7.04 -3.12
N GLN A 77 -5.50 7.37 -2.00
CA GLN A 77 -4.13 6.97 -1.70
C GLN A 77 -4.16 5.81 -0.70
N LEU A 78 -3.72 4.65 -1.14
CA LEU A 78 -3.85 3.42 -0.38
C LEU A 78 -2.52 2.67 -0.32
N ILE A 79 -2.30 2.00 0.80
CA ILE A 79 -1.27 0.99 0.95
C ILE A 79 -1.95 -0.36 0.82
N LEU A 80 -1.43 -1.18 -0.09
CA LEU A 80 -1.97 -2.50 -0.38
C LEU A 80 -1.03 -3.56 0.16
N ARG A 81 -1.56 -4.49 0.95
CA ARG A 81 -0.85 -5.71 1.32
C ARG A 81 -1.22 -6.79 0.33
N ILE A 82 -0.24 -7.32 -0.35
CA ILE A 82 -0.43 -8.34 -1.38
C ILE A 82 0.19 -9.64 -0.88
N LYS A 83 -0.61 -10.71 -0.92
CA LYS A 83 -0.11 -12.06 -0.71
C LYS A 83 0.39 -12.59 -2.04
N LEU A 84 1.67 -12.93 -2.10
CA LEU A 84 2.30 -13.53 -3.27
C LEU A 84 2.58 -15.01 -2.98
N THR A 85 2.16 -15.87 -3.90
CA THR A 85 2.41 -17.30 -3.81
C THR A 85 3.43 -17.69 -4.87
N THR A 86 4.55 -18.26 -4.45
CA THR A 86 5.57 -18.74 -5.38
C THR A 86 5.15 -20.04 -6.05
N LYS A 87 5.85 -20.44 -7.12
CA LYS A 87 5.63 -21.73 -7.78
C LYS A 87 5.87 -22.93 -6.87
N SER A 88 6.70 -22.76 -5.82
CA SER A 88 6.94 -23.75 -4.78
C SER A 88 5.92 -23.70 -3.64
N LYS A 89 4.81 -22.96 -3.81
CA LYS A 89 3.73 -22.82 -2.83
C LYS A 89 4.10 -22.06 -1.54
N ARG A 90 5.15 -21.27 -1.56
CA ARG A 90 5.48 -20.37 -0.46
C ARG A 90 4.68 -19.09 -0.58
N GLU A 91 4.10 -18.67 0.54
CA GLU A 91 3.38 -17.39 0.64
C GLU A 91 4.27 -16.32 1.27
N THR A 92 4.30 -15.16 0.66
CA THR A 92 4.94 -13.98 1.23
C THR A 92 3.97 -12.79 1.19
N SER A 93 4.13 -11.86 2.11
CA SER A 93 3.40 -10.60 2.11
C SER A 93 4.27 -9.48 1.58
N HIS A 94 3.68 -8.64 0.74
CA HIS A 94 4.34 -7.52 0.10
C HIS A 94 3.46 -6.28 0.19
N PHE A 95 4.06 -5.12 0.40
CA PHE A 95 3.33 -3.85 0.45
C PHE A 95 3.66 -3.00 -0.76
N VAL A 96 2.63 -2.42 -1.36
CA VAL A 96 2.76 -1.44 -2.45
C VAL A 96 1.84 -0.26 -2.19
N ALA A 97 2.10 0.85 -2.84
CA ALA A 97 1.25 2.03 -2.77
C ALA A 97 0.44 2.20 -4.06
N TRP A 98 -0.81 2.61 -3.88
CA TRP A 98 -1.70 3.07 -4.94
C TRP A 98 -1.99 4.55 -4.70
N ASP A 99 -1.63 5.42 -5.63
CA ASP A 99 -1.82 6.86 -5.49
C ASP A 99 -3.06 7.40 -6.21
N GLY A 100 -3.88 6.50 -6.74
CA GLY A 100 -5.04 6.83 -7.57
C GLY A 100 -4.75 6.78 -9.07
N LYS A 101 -3.47 6.75 -9.46
CA LYS A 101 -3.02 6.70 -10.86
C LYS A 101 -1.96 5.65 -11.11
N MET A 102 -1.05 5.48 -10.16
CA MET A 102 0.13 4.61 -10.28
C MET A 102 0.19 3.62 -9.13
N ILE A 103 0.69 2.44 -9.45
CA ILE A 103 1.13 1.47 -8.45
C ILE A 103 2.61 1.69 -8.23
N HIS A 104 2.99 1.99 -6.98
CA HIS A 104 4.38 2.17 -6.58
C HIS A 104 4.87 0.89 -5.91
N ASP A 105 5.59 0.09 -6.68
CA ASP A 105 6.26 -1.10 -6.21
C ASP A 105 7.75 -0.98 -6.55
N GLN A 106 8.60 -1.03 -5.55
CA GLN A 106 10.04 -0.95 -5.77
C GLN A 106 10.54 -2.21 -6.50
N PRO A 107 11.40 -2.08 -7.49
CA PRO A 107 11.98 -0.83 -8.03
C PRO A 107 11.15 -0.17 -9.14
N THR A 108 10.00 -0.70 -9.48
CA THR A 108 9.19 -0.22 -10.61
C THR A 108 7.87 0.38 -10.18
N SER A 109 7.48 1.46 -10.85
CA SER A 109 6.14 2.05 -10.73
C SER A 109 5.40 1.85 -12.04
N SER A 110 4.11 1.48 -11.97
CA SER A 110 3.27 1.24 -13.14
C SER A 110 2.11 2.21 -13.17
N MET A 111 2.01 2.96 -14.27
CA MET A 111 0.94 3.92 -14.46
C MET A 111 -0.32 3.23 -14.98
N VAL A 112 -1.45 3.60 -14.39
CA VAL A 112 -2.78 3.24 -14.89
C VAL A 112 -3.42 4.50 -15.42
N SER A 113 -3.57 4.61 -16.73
CA SER A 113 -4.16 5.77 -17.36
C SER A 113 -5.68 5.67 -17.41
N ASP A 114 -6.35 6.74 -17.09
CA ASP A 114 -7.80 6.99 -17.18
C ASP A 114 -8.72 5.93 -16.53
N ILE A 115 -9.06 6.19 -15.28
CA ILE A 115 -9.87 5.32 -14.42
C ILE A 115 -11.34 5.21 -14.86
N ASN A 116 -11.82 6.02 -15.81
CA ASN A 116 -13.22 6.03 -16.25
C ASN A 116 -13.53 5.03 -17.34
N ASP A 117 -12.54 4.51 -18.01
CA ASP A 117 -12.74 3.61 -19.13
C ASP A 117 -12.76 2.15 -18.65
N ARG A 118 -13.76 1.40 -19.11
CA ARG A 118 -13.82 -0.06 -18.84
C ARG A 118 -12.57 -0.81 -19.29
N LYS A 119 -11.91 -0.33 -20.34
CA LYS A 119 -10.64 -0.89 -20.83
C LYS A 119 -9.51 -0.68 -19.82
N THR A 120 -9.53 0.44 -19.11
CA THR A 120 -8.53 0.74 -18.07
C THR A 120 -8.70 -0.16 -16.86
N VAL A 121 -9.93 -0.50 -16.51
CA VAL A 121 -10.23 -1.46 -15.43
C VAL A 121 -9.61 -2.84 -15.74
N LYS A 122 -9.75 -3.32 -16.96
CA LYS A 122 -9.07 -4.56 -17.41
C LYS A 122 -7.55 -4.41 -17.36
N ARG A 123 -7.04 -3.26 -17.82
CA ARG A 123 -5.59 -2.99 -17.85
C ARG A 123 -4.94 -3.01 -16.49
N SER A 124 -5.65 -2.67 -15.43
CA SER A 124 -5.04 -2.63 -14.11
C SER A 124 -4.92 -4.00 -13.48
N ARG A 125 -5.89 -4.89 -13.73
CA ARG A 125 -5.68 -6.31 -13.43
C ARG A 125 -4.47 -6.84 -14.20
N GLU A 126 -4.31 -6.43 -15.45
CA GLU A 126 -3.16 -6.78 -16.27
C GLU A 126 -1.87 -6.20 -15.70
N VAL A 127 -1.89 -4.96 -15.16
CA VAL A 127 -0.71 -4.36 -14.52
C VAL A 127 -0.27 -5.18 -13.31
N PHE A 128 -1.19 -5.53 -12.41
CA PHE A 128 -0.88 -6.39 -11.27
C PHE A 128 -0.38 -7.76 -11.73
N SER A 129 -1.02 -8.35 -12.71
CA SER A 129 -0.60 -9.65 -13.26
C SER A 129 0.77 -9.60 -13.92
N LYS A 130 1.11 -8.49 -14.58
CA LYS A 130 2.46 -8.26 -15.14
C LYS A 130 3.52 -8.09 -14.06
N LEU A 131 3.22 -7.30 -13.02
CA LEU A 131 4.14 -7.06 -11.91
C LEU A 131 4.50 -8.37 -11.21
N TYR A 132 3.51 -9.25 -11.05
CA TYR A 132 3.66 -10.48 -10.26
C TYR A 132 3.67 -11.75 -11.11
N ARG A 133 3.98 -11.65 -12.40
CA ARG A 133 4.00 -12.79 -13.33
C ARG A 133 4.95 -13.92 -12.94
N LYS A 134 5.96 -13.63 -12.13
CA LYS A 134 6.91 -14.64 -11.61
C LYS A 134 6.31 -15.51 -10.52
N PHE A 135 5.21 -15.06 -9.95
CA PHE A 135 4.49 -15.78 -8.91
C PHE A 135 3.37 -16.61 -9.50
N GLU A 136 3.04 -17.70 -8.86
CA GLU A 136 1.92 -18.54 -9.27
C GLU A 136 0.59 -17.83 -9.06
N ASP A 137 0.48 -17.06 -7.97
CA ASP A 137 -0.74 -16.33 -7.63
C ASP A 137 -0.40 -15.06 -6.87
N TRP A 138 -1.32 -14.10 -6.94
CA TRP A 138 -1.27 -12.87 -6.16
C TRP A 138 -2.68 -12.50 -5.70
N GLN A 139 -2.78 -11.95 -4.50
CA GLN A 139 -4.06 -11.53 -3.94
C GLN A 139 -3.86 -10.31 -3.05
N ILE A 140 -4.66 -9.27 -3.25
CA ILE A 140 -4.70 -8.14 -2.34
C ILE A 140 -5.52 -8.56 -1.12
N THR A 141 -4.86 -8.62 0.04
CA THR A 141 -5.48 -9.13 1.28
C THR A 141 -5.89 -8.04 2.24
N ARG A 142 -5.20 -6.90 2.21
CA ARG A 142 -5.45 -5.77 3.10
C ARG A 142 -5.28 -4.46 2.36
N VAL A 143 -6.07 -3.49 2.78
CA VAL A 143 -6.02 -2.12 2.26
C VAL A 143 -5.91 -1.18 3.46
N TYR A 144 -4.96 -0.25 3.40
CA TYR A 144 -4.76 0.76 4.44
C TYR A 144 -4.73 2.14 3.82
N ARG A 145 -5.12 3.14 4.59
CA ARG A 145 -4.94 4.54 4.22
C ARG A 145 -4.20 5.29 5.31
N ILE A 146 -3.43 6.28 4.92
CA ILE A 146 -2.80 7.21 5.84
C ILE A 146 -3.84 8.28 6.16
N VAL A 147 -4.11 8.47 7.45
CA VAL A 147 -5.10 9.43 7.93
C VAL A 147 -4.45 10.39 8.92
N GLU A 148 -5.04 11.57 9.09
CA GLU A 148 -4.69 12.45 10.18
C GLU A 148 -5.33 11.91 11.46
N GLU A 149 -4.49 11.67 12.48
CA GLU A 149 -5.00 11.31 13.80
C GLU A 149 -5.64 12.56 14.42
N GLN A 150 -6.91 12.43 14.79
CA GLN A 150 -7.54 13.47 15.60
C GLN A 150 -6.86 13.49 16.96
N GLN A 151 -6.26 14.64 17.30
CA GLN A 151 -5.81 14.86 18.65
C GLN A 151 -7.04 14.81 19.56
N VAL A 152 -7.08 13.80 20.42
CA VAL A 152 -8.00 13.82 21.53
C VAL A 152 -7.58 14.98 22.41
N ASN A 153 -8.34 16.06 22.37
CA ASN A 153 -8.17 17.12 23.36
C ASN A 153 -8.51 16.55 24.73
N VAL A 154 -7.49 16.07 25.40
CA VAL A 154 -7.58 15.82 26.83
C VAL A 154 -7.50 17.18 27.50
N GLN A 155 -8.66 17.72 27.75
CA GLN A 155 -8.73 18.83 28.69
C GLN A 155 -8.58 18.29 30.10
#